data_59c7b17fef2c60fea6cd7c1c480e08cd
#
_entry.id   59c7b17fef2c60fea6cd7c1c480e08cd
#
_cell.length_a   1.000
_cell.length_b   1.000
_cell.length_c   1.000
_cell.angle_alpha   90.00
_cell.angle_beta   90.00
_cell.angle_gamma   90.00
#
_symmetry.space_group_name_H-M   'P 1'
#
loop_
_entity.id
_entity.type
_entity.pdbx_description
1 polymer ?
#
loop_
_entity_poly.entity_id
_entity_poly.type
_entity_poly.pdbx_seq_one_letter_code
_entity_poly.pdbx_strand_id
1 'polypeptide(L)'
;MTNGRVFLRMRLPCAGAALAVLLALGAGTATAQPVSPAETLLFETDHLARLKAPATLVYSFRKESNVEPGFKDEVRLELAKVNGKLSATLHFLTGEHKQEIPALEEAHGNPVLLGFLEHDIAEMKRLTGGSTSYFRKRIRMALAEGAQVTLQPITYQGKTVQAQAVRIQPYLNDPMHARFEKYLRKTYTFVLSEQVPGGLYQLQSSLGKPETVRTATKPVDAPVIDETLTLISVTPKQP
;
A
#
# COMPACT_ATOMS: atom_id res chain seq x y z
N MET A 1 -82.75 41.31 -49.57
CA MET A 1 -82.54 39.89 -49.53
C MET A 1 -81.08 39.70 -49.20
N THR A 2 -80.76 39.15 -48.09
CA THR A 2 -79.67 38.30 -47.67
C THR A 2 -79.24 38.59 -46.23
N ASN A 3 -79.51 37.59 -45.44
CA ASN A 3 -79.23 37.58 -43.99
C ASN A 3 -77.74 37.44 -43.72
N GLY A 4 -77.23 38.38 -42.92
CA GLY A 4 -75.88 38.23 -42.34
C GLY A 4 -75.99 37.86 -40.88
N ARG A 5 -75.57 36.61 -40.54
CA ARG A 5 -75.49 36.12 -39.17
C ARG A 5 -74.18 36.60 -38.53
N VAL A 6 -74.31 37.35 -37.46
CA VAL A 6 -73.22 37.75 -36.57
C VAL A 6 -72.88 36.57 -35.68
N PHE A 7 -71.64 36.02 -35.82
CA PHE A 7 -71.06 35.03 -34.87
C PHE A 7 -70.25 35.78 -33.78
N LEU A 8 -70.81 35.76 -32.58
CA LEU A 8 -70.16 36.20 -31.34
C LEU A 8 -69.10 35.20 -30.99
N ARG A 9 -67.79 35.51 -31.08
CA ARG A 9 -66.70 34.72 -30.64
C ARG A 9 -66.42 35.03 -29.17
N MET A 10 -66.79 34.10 -28.29
CA MET A 10 -66.45 34.05 -26.90
C MET A 10 -65.00 33.64 -26.77
N ARG A 11 -64.11 34.51 -26.21
CA ARG A 11 -62.74 34.22 -25.89
C ARG A 11 -62.69 33.69 -24.45
N LEU A 12 -62.34 32.40 -24.26
CA LEU A 12 -61.95 31.85 -22.98
C LEU A 12 -60.48 32.19 -22.72
N PRO A 13 -60.08 32.62 -21.53
CA PRO A 13 -58.66 32.70 -21.13
C PRO A 13 -58.16 31.32 -20.73
N CYS A 14 -57.22 30.78 -21.48
CA CYS A 14 -56.43 29.63 -21.03
C CYS A 14 -55.45 30.05 -19.95
N ALA A 15 -55.76 29.71 -18.72
CA ALA A 15 -54.79 29.78 -17.62
C ALA A 15 -53.78 28.63 -17.78
N GLY A 16 -52.63 28.92 -18.36
CA GLY A 16 -51.49 27.99 -18.42
C GLY A 16 -50.80 27.98 -17.05
N ALA A 17 -51.02 26.93 -16.28
CA ALA A 17 -50.24 26.66 -15.08
C ALA A 17 -48.86 26.12 -15.54
N ALA A 18 -47.83 26.96 -15.49
CA ALA A 18 -46.45 26.56 -15.71
C ALA A 18 -45.97 25.82 -14.43
N LEU A 19 -45.91 24.48 -14.50
CA LEU A 19 -45.32 23.63 -13.48
C LEU A 19 -43.80 23.69 -13.68
N ALA A 20 -43.14 24.62 -12.97
CA ALA A 20 -41.68 24.67 -12.85
C ALA A 20 -41.19 23.52 -11.98
N VAL A 21 -40.78 22.40 -12.57
CA VAL A 21 -40.08 21.33 -11.90
C VAL A 21 -38.65 21.82 -11.65
N LEU A 22 -38.37 22.27 -10.42
CA LEU A 22 -37.03 22.51 -9.94
C LEU A 22 -36.31 21.12 -9.76
N LEU A 23 -35.59 20.72 -10.78
CA LEU A 23 -34.54 19.68 -10.64
C LEU A 23 -33.41 20.29 -9.83
N ALA A 24 -33.45 20.14 -8.52
CA ALA A 24 -32.31 20.34 -7.65
C ALA A 24 -31.30 19.22 -7.94
N LEU A 25 -30.41 19.47 -8.90
CA LEU A 25 -29.19 18.69 -9.06
C LEU A 25 -28.36 18.87 -7.79
N GLY A 26 -28.54 17.96 -6.85
CA GLY A 26 -27.65 17.80 -5.73
C GLY A 26 -26.28 17.42 -6.28
N ALA A 27 -25.43 18.40 -6.55
CA ALA A 27 -24.01 18.19 -6.75
C ALA A 27 -23.45 17.64 -5.43
N GLY A 28 -23.51 16.32 -5.28
CA GLY A 28 -22.77 15.62 -4.24
C GLY A 28 -21.31 15.97 -4.43
N THR A 29 -20.77 16.86 -3.63
CA THR A 29 -19.33 17.07 -3.55
C THR A 29 -18.73 15.77 -3.09
N ALA A 30 -18.12 15.00 -3.99
CA ALA A 30 -17.28 13.88 -3.65
C ALA A 30 -16.10 14.47 -2.84
N THR A 31 -16.23 14.49 -1.52
CA THR A 31 -15.12 14.84 -0.64
C THR A 31 -14.09 13.73 -0.79
N ALA A 32 -12.94 14.07 -1.37
CA ALA A 32 -11.79 13.17 -1.36
C ALA A 32 -11.52 12.77 0.10
N GLN A 33 -11.42 11.46 0.35
CA GLN A 33 -11.11 10.97 1.68
C GLN A 33 -9.73 11.50 2.09
N PRO A 34 -9.55 12.08 3.28
CA PRO A 34 -8.26 12.57 3.71
C PRO A 34 -7.24 11.44 3.76
N VAL A 35 -6.01 11.72 3.37
CA VAL A 35 -4.90 10.77 3.43
C VAL A 35 -4.69 10.36 4.89
N SER A 36 -4.59 9.07 5.15
CA SER A 36 -4.41 8.55 6.50
C SER A 36 -2.98 8.81 7.03
N PRO A 37 -2.76 8.83 8.34
CA PRO A 37 -1.41 8.92 8.91
C PRO A 37 -0.47 7.82 8.41
N ALA A 38 -0.99 6.63 8.16
CA ALA A 38 -0.21 5.53 7.63
C ALA A 38 0.23 5.78 6.19
N GLU A 39 -0.66 6.27 5.33
CA GLU A 39 -0.34 6.63 3.95
C GLU A 39 0.67 7.77 3.89
N THR A 40 0.51 8.79 4.74
CA THR A 40 1.47 9.89 4.84
C THR A 40 2.85 9.37 5.22
N LEU A 41 2.96 8.51 6.25
CA LEU A 41 4.22 7.93 6.68
C LEU A 41 4.89 7.09 5.58
N LEU A 42 4.12 6.32 4.83
CA LEU A 42 4.66 5.35 3.88
C LEU A 42 4.92 5.95 2.50
N PHE A 43 4.10 6.90 2.04
CA PHE A 43 4.10 7.31 0.63
C PHE A 43 4.30 8.82 0.39
N GLU A 44 3.97 9.68 1.37
CA GLU A 44 4.13 11.13 1.20
C GLU A 44 5.43 11.65 1.83
N THR A 45 5.98 10.92 2.81
CA THR A 45 7.24 11.30 3.45
C THR A 45 8.41 11.13 2.48
N ASP A 46 9.24 12.17 2.35
CA ASP A 46 10.50 12.08 1.61
C ASP A 46 11.57 11.36 2.45
N HIS A 47 11.54 10.02 2.37
CA HIS A 47 12.45 9.15 3.11
C HIS A 47 13.92 9.34 2.72
N LEU A 48 14.18 9.80 1.50
CA LEU A 48 15.51 9.89 0.92
C LEU A 48 16.14 11.28 1.10
N ALA A 49 15.37 12.28 1.55
CA ALA A 49 15.81 13.68 1.65
C ALA A 49 17.12 13.88 2.43
N ARG A 50 17.37 13.05 3.45
CA ARG A 50 18.58 13.15 4.30
C ARG A 50 19.77 12.36 3.77
N LEU A 51 19.61 11.61 2.68
CA LEU A 51 20.68 10.83 2.09
C LEU A 51 21.47 11.66 1.08
N LYS A 52 22.80 11.54 1.17
CA LYS A 52 23.71 12.13 0.19
C LYS A 52 24.02 11.09 -0.87
N ALA A 53 23.58 11.33 -2.10
CA ALA A 53 23.98 10.50 -3.23
C ALA A 53 25.40 10.90 -3.72
N PRO A 54 26.18 9.93 -4.22
CA PRO A 54 25.85 8.53 -4.40
C PRO A 54 25.87 7.73 -3.08
N ALA A 55 24.93 6.80 -2.91
CA ALA A 55 24.83 5.93 -1.74
C ALA A 55 24.19 4.59 -2.11
N THR A 56 24.49 3.55 -1.33
CA THR A 56 23.86 2.24 -1.45
C THR A 56 23.30 1.83 -0.09
N LEU A 57 22.02 1.47 -0.06
CA LEU A 57 21.35 0.87 1.08
C LEU A 57 21.19 -0.62 0.79
N VAL A 58 21.57 -1.46 1.76
CA VAL A 58 21.43 -2.91 1.65
C VAL A 58 20.50 -3.41 2.76
N TYR A 59 19.52 -4.18 2.34
CA TYR A 59 18.56 -4.85 3.23
C TYR A 59 18.76 -6.37 3.14
N SER A 60 18.77 -7.04 4.29
CA SER A 60 18.67 -8.50 4.32
C SER A 60 17.22 -8.91 4.12
N PHE A 61 16.99 -9.87 3.24
CA PHE A 61 15.70 -10.52 3.07
C PHE A 61 15.76 -11.94 3.66
N ARG A 62 14.70 -12.34 4.37
CA ARG A 62 14.53 -13.68 4.90
C ARG A 62 13.10 -14.14 4.73
N LYS A 63 12.93 -15.32 4.14
CA LYS A 63 11.66 -16.05 4.06
C LYS A 63 11.74 -17.31 4.90
N GLU A 64 10.77 -17.47 5.80
CA GLU A 64 10.50 -18.71 6.53
C GLU A 64 9.12 -19.22 6.17
N SER A 65 9.00 -20.50 5.87
CA SER A 65 7.73 -21.07 5.43
C SER A 65 7.67 -22.57 5.77
N ASN A 66 6.45 -23.08 6.02
CA ASN A 66 6.19 -24.51 6.13
C ASN A 66 5.52 -25.10 4.90
N VAL A 67 5.22 -24.27 3.89
CA VAL A 67 4.56 -24.69 2.63
C VAL A 67 5.53 -24.78 1.46
N GLU A 68 6.70 -24.16 1.58
CA GLU A 68 7.77 -24.17 0.58
C GLU A 68 9.13 -23.89 1.25
N PRO A 69 10.27 -24.18 0.59
CA PRO A 69 11.59 -23.90 1.16
C PRO A 69 11.77 -22.41 1.47
N GLY A 70 12.23 -22.12 2.69
CA GLY A 70 12.66 -20.78 3.06
C GLY A 70 14.03 -20.44 2.46
N PHE A 71 14.34 -19.16 2.33
CA PHE A 71 15.62 -18.70 1.83
C PHE A 71 16.03 -17.35 2.45
N LYS A 72 17.30 -17.00 2.24
CA LYS A 72 17.86 -15.68 2.58
C LYS A 72 18.41 -15.07 1.32
N ASP A 73 18.24 -13.75 1.19
CA ASP A 73 18.69 -12.98 0.04
C ASP A 73 18.93 -11.52 0.44
N GLU A 74 19.21 -10.65 -0.49
CA GLU A 74 19.37 -9.23 -0.26
C GLU A 74 18.55 -8.38 -1.24
N VAL A 75 18.22 -7.17 -0.77
CA VAL A 75 17.64 -6.11 -1.58
C VAL A 75 18.59 -4.92 -1.49
N ARG A 76 18.96 -4.37 -2.66
CA ARG A 76 19.91 -3.27 -2.75
C ARG A 76 19.27 -2.08 -3.44
N LEU A 77 19.32 -0.92 -2.77
CA LEU A 77 18.90 0.36 -3.31
C LEU A 77 20.12 1.22 -3.59
N GLU A 78 20.36 1.51 -4.85
CA GLU A 78 21.44 2.41 -5.28
C GLU A 78 20.86 3.78 -5.60
N LEU A 79 21.45 4.81 -4.99
CA LEU A 79 21.10 6.20 -5.20
C LEU A 79 22.21 6.91 -5.97
N ALA A 80 21.85 7.66 -6.99
CA ALA A 80 22.76 8.45 -7.80
C ALA A 80 22.14 9.84 -8.08
N LYS A 81 22.97 10.83 -8.43
CA LYS A 81 22.47 12.08 -9.01
C LYS A 81 22.60 12.02 -10.53
N VAL A 82 21.48 12.16 -11.21
CA VAL A 82 21.40 12.25 -12.67
C VAL A 82 20.77 13.58 -13.01
N ASN A 83 21.47 14.44 -13.77
CA ASN A 83 20.99 15.78 -14.12
C ASN A 83 20.55 16.62 -12.90
N GLY A 84 21.25 16.49 -11.76
CA GLY A 84 20.94 17.20 -10.52
C GLY A 84 19.79 16.62 -9.70
N LYS A 85 19.04 15.65 -10.22
CA LYS A 85 17.93 14.97 -9.57
C LYS A 85 18.37 13.64 -8.96
N LEU A 86 17.69 13.21 -7.88
CA LEU A 86 17.95 11.93 -7.24
C LEU A 86 17.33 10.80 -8.07
N SER A 87 18.16 9.89 -8.54
CA SER A 87 17.76 8.66 -9.20
C SER A 87 17.96 7.47 -8.26
N ALA A 88 17.03 6.53 -8.26
CA ALA A 88 17.06 5.32 -7.44
C ALA A 88 16.92 4.08 -8.30
N THR A 89 17.88 3.15 -8.18
CA THR A 89 17.84 1.83 -8.81
C THR A 89 17.65 0.77 -7.74
N LEU A 90 16.58 -0.01 -7.84
CA LEU A 90 16.25 -1.05 -6.89
C LEU A 90 16.56 -2.44 -7.50
N HIS A 91 17.47 -3.16 -6.87
CA HIS A 91 17.73 -4.57 -7.13
C HIS A 91 17.02 -5.40 -6.06
N PHE A 92 15.86 -5.95 -6.42
CA PHE A 92 15.03 -6.68 -5.48
C PHE A 92 15.25 -8.18 -5.66
N LEU A 93 15.94 -8.78 -4.67
CA LEU A 93 16.41 -10.17 -4.64
C LEU A 93 17.45 -10.50 -5.74
N THR A 94 17.99 -11.70 -5.70
CA THR A 94 19.06 -12.16 -6.60
C THR A 94 18.73 -13.52 -7.23
N GLY A 95 19.55 -13.95 -8.18
CA GLY A 95 19.42 -15.27 -8.80
C GLY A 95 18.03 -15.55 -9.38
N GLU A 96 17.46 -16.68 -9.01
CA GLU A 96 16.13 -17.15 -9.46
C GLU A 96 14.97 -16.35 -8.85
N HIS A 97 15.22 -15.66 -7.74
CA HIS A 97 14.21 -14.83 -7.06
C HIS A 97 14.21 -13.38 -7.54
N LYS A 98 15.17 -12.99 -8.39
CA LYS A 98 15.33 -11.61 -8.85
C LYS A 98 14.07 -11.08 -9.50
N GLN A 99 13.70 -9.85 -9.11
CA GLN A 99 12.62 -9.11 -9.74
C GLN A 99 13.18 -7.88 -10.46
N GLU A 100 12.77 -7.71 -11.70
CA GLU A 100 13.12 -6.53 -12.50
C GLU A 100 12.19 -5.37 -12.12
N ILE A 101 12.81 -4.32 -11.56
CA ILE A 101 12.10 -3.08 -11.19
C ILE A 101 12.77 -1.94 -11.96
N PRO A 102 12.02 -1.18 -12.75
CA PRO A 102 12.58 -0.03 -13.46
C PRO A 102 13.19 0.98 -12.49
N ALA A 103 14.29 1.63 -12.92
CA ALA A 103 14.87 2.73 -12.18
C ALA A 103 13.86 3.90 -12.05
N LEU A 104 13.85 4.54 -10.90
CA LEU A 104 12.99 5.68 -10.60
C LEU A 104 13.80 6.96 -10.73
N GLU A 105 13.33 7.84 -11.59
CA GLU A 105 13.81 9.22 -11.65
C GLU A 105 13.08 10.06 -10.60
N GLU A 106 13.76 11.06 -10.01
CA GLU A 106 13.19 11.94 -8.98
C GLU A 106 12.57 11.19 -7.80
N ALA A 107 13.32 10.22 -7.26
CA ALA A 107 12.86 9.41 -6.13
C ALA A 107 12.80 10.26 -4.85
N HIS A 108 11.66 10.28 -4.18
CA HIS A 108 11.42 10.91 -2.89
C HIS A 108 11.17 9.88 -1.78
N GLY A 109 10.20 8.99 -1.96
CA GLY A 109 9.95 7.88 -1.06
C GLY A 109 10.98 6.76 -1.22
N ASN A 110 11.05 5.84 -0.26
CA ASN A 110 11.94 4.69 -0.32
C ASN A 110 11.36 3.59 -1.24
N PRO A 111 11.96 3.32 -2.43
CA PRO A 111 11.41 2.37 -3.40
C PRO A 111 11.35 0.92 -2.89
N VAL A 112 12.14 0.58 -1.88
CA VAL A 112 12.16 -0.76 -1.26
C VAL A 112 10.78 -1.13 -0.70
N LEU A 113 10.03 -0.14 -0.20
CA LEU A 113 8.65 -0.32 0.28
C LEU A 113 7.73 -0.84 -0.83
N LEU A 114 7.76 -0.20 -2.00
CA LEU A 114 6.94 -0.60 -3.14
C LEU A 114 7.41 -1.94 -3.71
N GLY A 115 8.73 -2.16 -3.79
CA GLY A 115 9.29 -3.45 -4.22
C GLY A 115 8.82 -4.62 -3.35
N PHE A 116 8.84 -4.44 -2.03
CA PHE A 116 8.36 -5.45 -1.09
C PHE A 116 6.84 -5.73 -1.24
N LEU A 117 6.04 -4.68 -1.37
CA LEU A 117 4.59 -4.84 -1.57
C LEU A 117 4.26 -5.52 -2.90
N GLU A 118 4.93 -5.17 -3.99
CA GLU A 118 4.71 -5.81 -5.29
C GLU A 118 5.18 -7.28 -5.31
N HIS A 119 6.30 -7.58 -4.63
CA HIS A 119 6.74 -8.96 -4.40
C HIS A 119 5.66 -9.78 -3.70
N ASP A 120 5.16 -9.28 -2.58
CA ASP A 120 4.14 -9.98 -1.80
C ASP A 120 2.80 -10.11 -2.56
N ILE A 121 2.40 -9.10 -3.34
CA ILE A 121 1.22 -9.16 -4.21
C ILE A 121 1.38 -10.26 -5.28
N ALA A 122 2.58 -10.40 -5.86
CA ALA A 122 2.87 -11.47 -6.82
C ALA A 122 2.78 -12.86 -6.15
N GLU A 123 3.32 -12.99 -4.93
CA GLU A 123 3.20 -14.21 -4.12
C GLU A 123 1.73 -14.54 -3.79
N MET A 124 0.95 -13.56 -3.36
CA MET A 124 -0.49 -13.76 -3.11
C MET A 124 -1.24 -14.21 -4.36
N LYS A 125 -0.91 -13.63 -5.52
CA LYS A 125 -1.45 -14.10 -6.82
C LYS A 125 -1.08 -15.57 -7.07
N ARG A 126 0.19 -15.94 -6.89
CA ARG A 126 0.71 -17.30 -7.10
C ARG A 126 0.03 -18.31 -6.19
N LEU A 127 -0.10 -17.98 -4.90
CA LEU A 127 -0.63 -18.88 -3.87
C LEU A 127 -2.14 -19.06 -3.92
N THR A 128 -2.89 -18.07 -4.44
CA THR A 128 -4.36 -18.04 -4.36
C THR A 128 -5.07 -18.04 -5.72
N GLY A 129 -4.35 -17.78 -6.81
CA GLY A 129 -4.94 -17.56 -8.13
C GLY A 129 -5.72 -16.24 -8.24
N GLY A 130 -5.63 -15.35 -7.26
CA GLY A 130 -6.24 -14.02 -7.29
C GLY A 130 -5.56 -13.06 -8.27
N SER A 131 -6.12 -11.85 -8.44
CA SER A 131 -5.49 -10.83 -9.29
C SER A 131 -4.62 -9.87 -8.48
N THR A 132 -3.53 -9.40 -9.08
CA THR A 132 -2.64 -8.40 -8.45
C THR A 132 -3.38 -7.10 -8.16
N SER A 133 -4.27 -6.66 -9.05
CA SER A 133 -5.09 -5.46 -8.84
C SER A 133 -6.01 -5.58 -7.62
N TYR A 134 -6.56 -6.78 -7.37
CA TYR A 134 -7.36 -7.03 -6.20
C TYR A 134 -6.56 -6.89 -4.91
N PHE A 135 -5.42 -7.58 -4.79
CA PHE A 135 -4.59 -7.51 -3.58
C PHE A 135 -4.03 -6.11 -3.34
N ARG A 136 -3.60 -5.40 -4.40
CA ARG A 136 -3.17 -4.00 -4.32
C ARG A 136 -4.28 -3.10 -3.79
N LYS A 137 -5.53 -3.28 -4.26
CA LYS A 137 -6.70 -2.54 -3.75
C LYS A 137 -6.93 -2.83 -2.26
N ARG A 138 -6.86 -4.11 -1.83
CA ARG A 138 -7.09 -4.48 -0.43
C ARG A 138 -6.04 -3.89 0.51
N ILE A 139 -4.77 -3.90 0.12
CA ILE A 139 -3.69 -3.26 0.87
C ILE A 139 -3.93 -1.75 1.00
N ARG A 140 -4.25 -1.07 -0.10
CA ARG A 140 -4.56 0.37 -0.08
C ARG A 140 -5.72 0.70 0.85
N MET A 141 -6.81 -0.04 0.77
CA MET A 141 -7.98 0.17 1.66
C MET A 141 -7.58 -0.05 3.12
N ALA A 142 -6.82 -1.09 3.43
CA ALA A 142 -6.36 -1.34 4.80
C ALA A 142 -5.44 -0.24 5.33
N LEU A 143 -4.63 0.37 4.49
CA LEU A 143 -3.81 1.53 4.86
C LEU A 143 -4.65 2.78 5.11
N ALA A 144 -5.64 3.04 4.25
CA ALA A 144 -6.50 4.20 4.36
C ALA A 144 -7.46 4.14 5.57
N GLU A 145 -8.00 2.96 5.90
CA GLU A 145 -9.14 2.83 6.81
C GLU A 145 -8.84 2.07 8.11
N GLY A 146 -7.83 1.19 8.11
CA GLY A 146 -7.64 0.23 9.21
C GLY A 146 -6.21 0.11 9.73
N ALA A 147 -5.31 0.97 9.32
CA ALA A 147 -3.92 0.93 9.76
C ALA A 147 -3.77 1.36 11.22
N GLN A 148 -3.00 0.58 11.96
CA GLN A 148 -2.57 0.92 13.32
C GLN A 148 -1.16 1.49 13.25
N VAL A 149 -0.99 2.72 13.76
CA VAL A 149 0.32 3.38 13.87
C VAL A 149 0.69 3.44 15.34
N THR A 150 1.83 2.84 15.71
CA THR A 150 2.31 2.80 17.09
C THR A 150 3.77 3.22 17.16
N LEU A 151 4.14 3.90 18.25
CA LEU A 151 5.54 4.19 18.56
C LEU A 151 6.18 2.97 19.23
N GLN A 152 7.40 2.65 18.81
CA GLN A 152 8.18 1.59 19.44
C GLN A 152 9.68 1.88 19.35
N PRO A 153 10.47 1.49 20.38
CA PRO A 153 11.92 1.53 20.28
C PRO A 153 12.43 0.42 19.36
N ILE A 154 13.47 0.73 18.58
CA ILE A 154 14.24 -0.26 17.82
C ILE A 154 15.72 -0.10 18.13
N THR A 155 16.50 -1.14 17.87
CA THR A 155 17.97 -1.06 17.94
C THR A 155 18.52 -0.88 16.54
N TYR A 156 19.15 0.26 16.29
CA TYR A 156 19.85 0.55 15.04
C TYR A 156 21.31 0.90 15.33
N GLN A 157 22.25 0.17 14.73
CA GLN A 157 23.70 0.34 14.96
C GLN A 157 24.11 0.40 16.44
N GLY A 158 23.52 -0.49 17.26
CA GLY A 158 23.79 -0.58 18.70
C GLY A 158 23.14 0.51 19.56
N LYS A 159 22.36 1.43 18.98
CA LYS A 159 21.64 2.49 19.68
C LYS A 159 20.15 2.24 19.67
N THR A 160 19.49 2.56 20.77
CA THR A 160 18.03 2.57 20.83
C THR A 160 17.52 3.87 20.19
N VAL A 161 16.69 3.75 19.17
CA VAL A 161 16.06 4.88 18.46
C VAL A 161 14.54 4.69 18.41
N GLN A 162 13.79 5.79 18.34
CA GLN A 162 12.34 5.73 18.22
C GLN A 162 11.94 5.43 16.77
N ALA A 163 10.97 4.55 16.61
CA ALA A 163 10.38 4.19 15.33
C ALA A 163 8.85 4.24 15.40
N GLN A 164 8.23 4.37 14.25
CA GLN A 164 6.80 4.20 14.04
C GLN A 164 6.56 2.88 13.32
N ALA A 165 5.72 2.04 13.91
CA ALA A 165 5.28 0.80 13.29
C ALA A 165 3.87 1.00 12.74
N VAL A 166 3.72 0.83 11.42
CA VAL A 166 2.43 0.77 10.74
C VAL A 166 2.06 -0.70 10.55
N ARG A 167 0.89 -1.11 11.05
CA ARG A 167 0.39 -2.48 10.94
C ARG A 167 -0.95 -2.53 10.24
N ILE A 168 -1.11 -3.45 9.29
CA ILE A 168 -2.37 -3.70 8.58
C ILE A 168 -2.66 -5.20 8.47
N GLN A 169 -3.95 -5.53 8.34
CA GLN A 169 -4.47 -6.87 8.03
C GLN A 169 -5.49 -6.76 6.89
N PRO A 170 -5.05 -6.67 5.64
CA PRO A 170 -5.91 -6.27 4.52
C PRO A 170 -7.00 -7.29 4.17
N TYR A 171 -6.84 -8.53 4.62
CA TYR A 171 -7.74 -9.63 4.23
C TYR A 171 -8.66 -10.11 5.36
N LEU A 172 -8.49 -9.62 6.60
CA LEU A 172 -9.22 -10.13 7.77
C LEU A 172 -10.75 -10.07 7.60
N ASN A 173 -11.24 -8.95 7.06
CA ASN A 173 -12.67 -8.74 6.79
C ASN A 173 -12.95 -8.68 5.29
N ASP A 174 -12.30 -9.57 4.52
CA ASP A 174 -12.43 -9.57 3.08
C ASP A 174 -13.77 -10.17 2.65
N PRO A 175 -14.56 -9.51 1.78
CA PRO A 175 -15.83 -10.05 1.29
C PRO A 175 -15.67 -11.35 0.49
N MET A 176 -14.48 -11.61 -0.08
CA MET A 176 -14.15 -12.83 -0.80
C MET A 176 -13.38 -13.84 0.06
N HIS A 177 -13.52 -13.79 1.38
CA HIS A 177 -12.76 -14.58 2.34
C HIS A 177 -12.76 -16.09 2.04
N ALA A 178 -13.86 -16.66 1.60
CA ALA A 178 -13.95 -18.09 1.29
C ALA A 178 -12.97 -18.55 0.19
N ARG A 179 -12.52 -17.62 -0.68
CA ARG A 179 -11.61 -17.95 -1.79
C ARG A 179 -10.16 -18.13 -1.34
N PHE A 180 -9.75 -17.47 -0.23
CA PHE A 180 -8.38 -17.52 0.29
C PHE A 180 -8.33 -17.57 1.82
N GLU A 181 -9.23 -18.35 2.41
CA GLU A 181 -9.42 -18.52 3.86
C GLU A 181 -8.09 -18.70 4.62
N LYS A 182 -7.16 -19.50 4.06
CA LYS A 182 -5.86 -19.78 4.67
C LYS A 182 -4.99 -18.54 4.86
N TYR A 183 -5.24 -17.44 4.11
CA TYR A 183 -4.43 -16.23 4.08
C TYR A 183 -5.10 -15.02 4.74
N LEU A 184 -6.31 -15.17 5.31
CA LEU A 184 -7.08 -14.07 5.91
C LEU A 184 -6.33 -13.30 7.00
N ARG A 185 -5.53 -14.02 7.79
CA ARG A 185 -4.80 -13.46 8.93
C ARG A 185 -3.45 -12.88 8.56
N LYS A 186 -3.16 -12.73 7.27
CA LYS A 186 -1.89 -12.14 6.84
C LYS A 186 -1.76 -10.71 7.35
N THR A 187 -0.64 -10.43 7.97
CA THR A 187 -0.32 -9.14 8.58
C THR A 187 0.89 -8.53 7.89
N TYR A 188 0.83 -7.24 7.64
CA TYR A 188 2.01 -6.47 7.22
C TYR A 188 2.39 -5.51 8.33
N THR A 189 3.69 -5.38 8.55
CA THR A 189 4.26 -4.44 9.51
C THR A 189 5.37 -3.65 8.81
N PHE A 190 5.28 -2.34 8.86
CA PHE A 190 6.25 -1.40 8.31
C PHE A 190 6.85 -0.61 9.45
N VAL A 191 8.16 -0.68 9.64
CA VAL A 191 8.86 0.01 10.73
C VAL A 191 9.73 1.11 10.14
N LEU A 192 9.39 2.35 10.45
CA LEU A 192 10.04 3.55 9.96
C LEU A 192 10.64 4.36 11.10
N SER A 193 11.76 5.02 10.84
CA SER A 193 12.38 5.95 11.79
C SER A 193 13.15 7.03 11.04
N GLU A 194 12.96 8.28 11.42
CA GLU A 194 13.76 9.40 10.92
C GLU A 194 15.25 9.32 11.30
N GLN A 195 15.59 8.52 12.30
CA GLN A 195 16.96 8.28 12.76
C GLN A 195 17.65 7.16 11.98
N VAL A 196 16.93 6.51 11.07
CA VAL A 196 17.46 5.46 10.19
C VAL A 196 17.62 6.05 8.79
N PRO A 197 18.81 5.93 8.17
CA PRO A 197 19.03 6.41 6.81
C PRO A 197 18.05 5.77 5.82
N GLY A 198 17.42 6.60 4.99
CA GLY A 198 16.37 6.14 4.06
C GLY A 198 15.01 5.90 4.71
N GLY A 199 14.86 6.26 6.01
CA GLY A 199 13.59 6.27 6.72
C GLY A 199 13.00 4.89 7.04
N LEU A 200 13.39 3.85 6.31
CA LEU A 200 12.82 2.51 6.39
C LEU A 200 13.77 1.55 7.09
N TYR A 201 13.38 1.05 8.26
CA TYR A 201 14.16 0.08 9.04
C TYR A 201 13.82 -1.36 8.69
N GLN A 202 12.51 -1.73 8.73
CA GLN A 202 12.08 -3.11 8.53
C GLN A 202 10.71 -3.18 7.85
N LEU A 203 10.55 -4.15 6.98
CA LEU A 203 9.27 -4.58 6.41
C LEU A 203 9.05 -6.04 6.77
N GLN A 204 7.82 -6.40 7.12
CA GLN A 204 7.46 -7.77 7.42
C GLN A 204 6.08 -8.09 6.85
N SER A 205 5.95 -9.24 6.24
CA SER A 205 4.70 -9.88 5.86
C SER A 205 4.63 -11.22 6.59
N SER A 206 3.60 -11.44 7.41
CA SER A 206 3.52 -12.59 8.29
C SER A 206 2.16 -13.26 8.23
N LEU A 207 2.14 -14.56 8.10
CA LEU A 207 0.98 -15.42 8.18
C LEU A 207 1.26 -16.55 9.16
N GLY A 208 0.41 -16.67 10.20
CA GLY A 208 0.47 -17.81 11.12
C GLY A 208 1.68 -17.85 12.03
N LYS A 209 2.08 -16.73 12.68
CA LYS A 209 3.18 -16.77 13.65
C LYS A 209 2.96 -17.81 14.75
N PRO A 210 4.03 -18.55 15.14
CA PRO A 210 3.95 -19.62 16.15
C PRO A 210 3.51 -19.17 17.55
N GLU A 211 3.61 -17.89 17.90
CA GLU A 211 3.34 -17.38 19.25
C GLU A 211 1.86 -17.42 19.64
N THR A 212 0.94 -17.38 18.67
CA THR A 212 -0.51 -17.52 18.95
C THR A 212 -0.97 -18.97 19.00
N VAL A 213 -0.11 -19.94 18.70
CA VAL A 213 -0.45 -21.37 18.59
C VAL A 213 -0.20 -22.12 19.91
N ARG A 214 0.34 -21.47 20.96
CA ARG A 214 0.66 -22.16 22.22
C ARG A 214 -0.54 -22.57 23.09
N THR A 215 -1.75 -22.13 22.77
CA THR A 215 -2.95 -22.42 23.58
C THR A 215 -4.13 -23.06 22.82
N ALA A 216 -4.01 -23.28 21.52
CA ALA A 216 -5.06 -24.00 20.78
C ALA A 216 -4.51 -25.29 20.20
N THR A 217 -5.28 -26.36 20.34
CA THR A 217 -5.07 -27.64 19.65
C THR A 217 -4.82 -27.35 18.16
N LYS A 218 -3.57 -27.53 17.77
CA LYS A 218 -3.00 -27.16 16.47
C LYS A 218 -3.79 -27.77 15.32
N PRO A 219 -4.35 -27.00 14.37
CA PRO A 219 -4.56 -27.52 13.05
C PRO A 219 -3.17 -27.69 12.41
N VAL A 220 -2.79 -28.94 12.16
CA VAL A 220 -1.46 -29.34 11.66
C VAL A 220 -1.13 -28.73 10.28
N ASP A 221 -2.10 -28.14 9.59
CA ASP A 221 -2.02 -27.72 8.19
C ASP A 221 -2.17 -26.21 7.94
N ALA A 222 -2.12 -25.35 8.95
CA ALA A 222 -2.18 -23.91 8.70
C ALA A 222 -0.86 -23.44 8.06
N PRO A 223 -0.91 -22.74 6.92
CA PRO A 223 0.29 -22.21 6.31
C PRO A 223 0.96 -21.18 7.22
N VAL A 224 2.28 -21.31 7.38
CA VAL A 224 3.13 -20.33 8.03
C VAL A 224 4.05 -19.76 6.97
N ILE A 225 3.99 -18.47 6.75
CA ILE A 225 4.88 -17.73 5.85
C ILE A 225 5.26 -16.45 6.56
N ASP A 226 6.55 -16.24 6.75
CA ASP A 226 7.10 -15.00 7.33
C ASP A 226 8.21 -14.50 6.42
N GLU A 227 8.02 -13.31 5.88
CA GLU A 227 9.01 -12.62 5.05
C GLU A 227 9.41 -11.35 5.77
N THR A 228 10.69 -11.19 6.01
CA THR A 228 11.24 -10.03 6.71
C THR A 228 12.37 -9.42 5.88
N LEU A 229 12.31 -8.12 5.70
CA LEU A 229 13.34 -7.31 5.05
C LEU A 229 13.81 -6.27 6.05
N THR A 230 15.12 -6.23 6.35
CA THR A 230 15.68 -5.34 7.38
C THR A 230 16.92 -4.62 6.85
N LEU A 231 17.00 -3.31 7.06
CA LEU A 231 18.19 -2.51 6.70
C LEU A 231 19.41 -2.97 7.51
N ILE A 232 20.46 -3.38 6.80
CA ILE A 232 21.71 -3.87 7.42
C ILE A 232 22.89 -2.95 7.21
N SER A 233 22.93 -2.21 6.09
CA SER A 233 24.03 -1.27 5.85
C SER A 233 23.63 -0.12 4.95
N VAL A 234 24.33 1.00 5.15
CA VAL A 234 24.29 2.17 4.26
C VAL A 234 25.72 2.57 3.99
N THR A 235 26.11 2.54 2.73
CA THR A 235 27.47 2.87 2.31
C THR A 235 27.42 4.08 1.38
N PRO A 236 28.04 5.20 1.73
CA PRO A 236 28.30 6.27 0.76
C PRO A 236 29.18 5.70 -0.35
N LYS A 237 28.76 5.82 -1.60
CA LYS A 237 29.63 5.47 -2.73
C LYS A 237 30.63 6.61 -2.88
N GLN A 238 31.92 6.32 -2.80
CA GLN A 238 32.94 7.35 -3.08
C GLN A 238 32.78 7.85 -4.53
N PRO A 239 32.96 9.16 -4.77
CA PRO A 239 32.83 9.76 -6.08
C PRO A 239 33.83 9.17 -7.08
#